data_a30ba2432587008362fed5ee7bd6ef51
#
_entry.id   a30ba2432587008362fed5ee7bd6ef51
#
_cell.length_a   1.000
_cell.length_b   1.000
_cell.length_c   1.000
_cell.angle_alpha   90.00
_cell.angle_beta   90.00
_cell.angle_gamma   90.00
#
_symmetry.space_group_name_H-M   'P 1'
#
loop_
_entity.id
_entity.type
_entity.pdbx_description
1 polymer ?
#
loop_
_entity_poly.entity_id
_entity_poly.type
_entity_poly.pdbx_seq_one_letter_code
_entity_poly.pdbx_strand_id
1 'polypeptide(L)'
;ILVLGVGGKMGPTLARMAKRAAPERRVIGVARFSDSAARTALQRAGVETIACDLLDRLAVERLPRAPNVVFMAGMKFGATGNSPLTWAMNVHVPAMVAEVFRASRIVAFSTGCVYPFVPVDSGGATEDTPSVPPPGDYANSCVGRERMFQYFSGLNGTPGRLIRLNYAIDMRYGVLHDVAAKV
;
A
#
# COMPACT_ATOMS: atom_id res chain seq x y z
N ILE A 1 -9.93 9.60 7.57
CA ILE A 1 -8.83 8.78 7.06
C ILE A 1 -9.27 8.17 5.73
N LEU A 2 -8.44 8.27 4.70
CA LEU A 2 -8.67 7.63 3.40
C LEU A 2 -7.66 6.49 3.24
N VAL A 3 -8.15 5.26 2.98
CA VAL A 3 -7.32 4.07 2.79
C VAL A 3 -7.39 3.63 1.33
N LEU A 4 -6.34 3.91 0.56
CA LEU A 4 -6.23 3.56 -0.84
C LEU A 4 -5.65 2.14 -1.00
N GLY A 5 -6.37 1.26 -1.68
CA GLY A 5 -6.00 -0.15 -1.81
C GLY A 5 -6.56 -1.04 -0.68
N VAL A 6 -7.67 -0.64 -0.07
CA VAL A 6 -8.29 -1.35 1.05
C VAL A 6 -8.73 -2.78 0.73
N GLY A 7 -8.92 -3.12 -0.54
CA GLY A 7 -9.32 -4.47 -0.98
C GLY A 7 -8.20 -5.52 -0.97
N GLY A 8 -6.96 -5.13 -0.63
CA GLY A 8 -5.86 -6.08 -0.47
C GLY A 8 -5.95 -6.89 0.83
N LYS A 9 -5.03 -7.86 1.00
CA LYS A 9 -5.06 -8.80 2.15
C LYS A 9 -5.08 -8.11 3.52
N MET A 10 -4.29 -7.05 3.70
CA MET A 10 -4.16 -6.32 4.97
C MET A 10 -5.14 -5.16 5.12
N GLY A 11 -5.62 -4.61 4.00
CA GLY A 11 -6.43 -3.39 3.95
C GLY A 11 -7.69 -3.44 4.80
N PRO A 12 -8.51 -4.51 4.71
CA PRO A 12 -9.73 -4.61 5.52
C PRO A 12 -9.46 -4.61 7.02
N THR A 13 -8.40 -5.29 7.45
CA THR A 13 -8.01 -5.32 8.87
C THR A 13 -7.57 -3.94 9.34
N LEU A 14 -6.71 -3.27 8.59
CA LEU A 14 -6.23 -1.93 8.91
C LEU A 14 -7.38 -0.91 8.99
N ALA A 15 -8.29 -0.91 8.01
CA ALA A 15 -9.42 0.02 7.98
C ALA A 15 -10.37 -0.19 9.19
N ARG A 16 -10.63 -1.45 9.55
CA ARG A 16 -11.42 -1.79 10.74
C ARG A 16 -10.71 -1.36 12.04
N MET A 17 -9.41 -1.58 12.14
CA MET A 17 -8.61 -1.11 13.28
C MET A 17 -8.66 0.41 13.40
N ALA A 18 -8.50 1.13 12.30
CA ALA A 18 -8.59 2.59 12.28
C ALA A 18 -9.97 3.08 12.74
N LYS A 19 -11.06 2.42 12.29
CA LYS A 19 -12.42 2.77 12.71
C LYS A 19 -12.66 2.47 14.19
N ARG A 20 -12.12 1.35 14.71
CA ARG A 20 -12.23 1.02 16.15
C ARG A 20 -11.42 1.96 17.03
N ALA A 21 -10.24 2.40 16.58
CA ALA A 21 -9.38 3.31 17.33
C ALA A 21 -9.93 4.74 17.39
N ALA A 22 -10.73 5.14 16.39
CA ALA A 22 -11.34 6.47 16.30
C ALA A 22 -12.78 6.36 15.76
N PRO A 23 -13.74 5.91 16.61
CA PRO A 23 -15.11 5.64 16.16
C PRO A 23 -15.83 6.86 15.59
N GLU A 24 -15.51 8.06 16.07
CA GLU A 24 -16.05 9.33 15.61
C GLU A 24 -15.47 9.79 14.26
N ARG A 25 -14.35 9.23 13.84
CA ARG A 25 -13.71 9.62 12.59
C ARG A 25 -14.30 8.89 11.39
N ARG A 26 -14.41 9.60 10.28
CA ARG A 26 -14.69 8.98 9.00
C ARG A 26 -13.49 8.17 8.54
N VAL A 27 -13.70 6.89 8.25
CA VAL A 27 -12.72 6.01 7.61
C VAL A 27 -13.32 5.56 6.28
N ILE A 28 -12.65 5.87 5.19
CA ILE A 28 -13.09 5.61 3.82
C ILE A 28 -12.10 4.64 3.18
N GLY A 29 -12.58 3.48 2.79
CA GLY A 29 -11.80 2.49 2.06
C GLY A 29 -12.05 2.58 0.57
N VAL A 30 -10.99 2.68 -0.21
CA VAL A 30 -11.02 2.79 -1.68
C VAL A 30 -10.38 1.56 -2.30
N ALA A 31 -11.10 0.89 -3.18
CA ALA A 31 -10.64 -0.24 -3.98
C ALA A 31 -11.57 -0.46 -5.17
N ARG A 32 -11.21 -1.35 -6.09
CA ARG A 32 -12.12 -1.76 -7.18
C ARG A 32 -13.31 -2.61 -6.69
N PHE A 33 -13.14 -3.27 -5.53
CA PHE A 33 -14.16 -4.15 -4.93
C PHE A 33 -14.70 -5.21 -5.89
N SER A 34 -13.80 -5.94 -6.54
CA SER A 34 -14.18 -7.13 -7.32
C SER A 34 -14.84 -8.23 -6.48
N ASP A 35 -14.53 -8.24 -5.16
CA ASP A 35 -15.22 -9.05 -4.15
C ASP A 35 -16.22 -8.19 -3.38
N SER A 36 -17.51 -8.45 -3.57
CA SER A 36 -18.61 -7.77 -2.88
C SER A 36 -18.69 -8.11 -1.38
N ALA A 37 -18.25 -9.30 -0.98
CA ALA A 37 -18.26 -9.73 0.41
C ALA A 37 -17.30 -8.90 1.24
N ALA A 38 -16.09 -8.63 0.73
CA ALA A 38 -15.11 -7.76 1.38
C ALA A 38 -15.64 -6.34 1.56
N ARG A 39 -16.34 -5.80 0.55
CA ARG A 39 -17.00 -4.49 0.62
C ARG A 39 -18.06 -4.44 1.73
N THR A 40 -18.95 -5.43 1.74
CA THR A 40 -20.03 -5.54 2.74
C THR A 40 -19.47 -5.68 4.16
N ALA A 41 -18.41 -6.46 4.35
CA ALA A 41 -17.77 -6.63 5.66
C ALA A 41 -17.15 -5.31 6.18
N LEU A 42 -16.58 -4.50 5.31
CA LEU A 42 -16.07 -3.16 5.67
C LEU A 42 -17.21 -2.22 6.08
N GLN A 43 -18.29 -2.19 5.31
CA GLN A 43 -19.47 -1.36 5.59
C GLN A 43 -20.13 -1.73 6.93
N ARG A 44 -20.27 -3.02 7.23
CA ARG A 44 -20.77 -3.51 8.53
C ARG A 44 -19.87 -3.08 9.70
N ALA A 45 -18.58 -2.88 9.45
CA ALA A 45 -17.63 -2.39 10.45
C ALA A 45 -17.59 -0.85 10.55
N GLY A 46 -18.51 -0.14 9.89
CA GLY A 46 -18.59 1.32 9.90
C GLY A 46 -17.56 2.03 9.02
N VAL A 47 -16.93 1.31 8.07
CA VAL A 47 -16.02 1.88 7.08
C VAL A 47 -16.81 2.24 5.84
N GLU A 48 -16.75 3.49 5.42
CA GLU A 48 -17.30 3.94 4.14
C GLU A 48 -16.50 3.32 2.98
N THR A 49 -17.16 2.98 1.87
CA THR A 49 -16.46 2.34 0.74
C THR A 49 -16.72 3.07 -0.56
N ILE A 50 -15.66 3.35 -1.31
CA ILE A 50 -15.73 3.94 -2.65
C ILE A 50 -15.08 3.00 -3.65
N ALA A 51 -15.83 2.59 -4.67
CA ALA A 51 -15.28 1.84 -5.80
C ALA A 51 -14.50 2.79 -6.71
N CYS A 52 -13.20 2.50 -6.91
CA CYS A 52 -12.32 3.31 -7.75
C CYS A 52 -11.17 2.45 -8.27
N ASP A 53 -10.89 2.57 -9.57
CA ASP A 53 -9.61 2.11 -10.13
C ASP A 53 -8.59 3.23 -9.96
N LEU A 54 -7.51 2.95 -9.26
CA LEU A 54 -6.46 3.95 -9.01
C LEU A 54 -5.62 4.25 -10.26
N LEU A 55 -5.77 3.52 -11.34
CA LEU A 55 -5.19 3.85 -12.65
C LEU A 55 -5.99 4.93 -13.39
N ASP A 56 -7.26 5.12 -13.03
CA ASP A 56 -8.08 6.20 -13.57
C ASP A 56 -7.84 7.52 -12.81
N ARG A 57 -7.05 8.41 -13.44
CA ARG A 57 -6.69 9.71 -12.86
C ARG A 57 -7.93 10.52 -12.48
N LEU A 58 -8.92 10.58 -13.34
CA LEU A 58 -10.13 11.38 -13.09
C LEU A 58 -10.94 10.81 -11.93
N ALA A 59 -10.98 9.49 -11.78
CA ALA A 59 -11.62 8.85 -10.64
C ALA A 59 -10.86 9.16 -9.33
N VAL A 60 -9.53 9.14 -9.33
CA VAL A 60 -8.72 9.51 -8.16
C VAL A 60 -8.89 10.98 -7.79
N GLU A 61 -8.95 11.88 -8.76
CA GLU A 61 -9.17 13.32 -8.52
C GLU A 61 -10.53 13.62 -7.88
N ARG A 62 -11.55 12.79 -8.13
CA ARG A 62 -12.90 12.89 -7.54
C ARG A 62 -13.00 12.32 -6.13
N LEU A 63 -11.99 11.59 -5.67
CA LEU A 63 -12.00 11.05 -4.30
C LEU A 63 -12.06 12.18 -3.27
N PRO A 64 -12.76 11.97 -2.13
CA PRO A 64 -12.84 12.97 -1.09
C PRO A 64 -11.46 13.31 -0.52
N ARG A 65 -11.20 14.59 -0.31
CA ARG A 65 -9.97 15.03 0.36
C ARG A 65 -10.02 14.65 1.83
N ALA A 66 -8.93 14.13 2.34
CA ALA A 66 -8.80 13.68 3.72
C ALA A 66 -7.47 14.17 4.31
N PRO A 67 -7.44 14.61 5.58
CA PRO A 67 -6.20 15.04 6.23
C PRO A 67 -5.15 13.93 6.33
N ASN A 68 -5.59 12.67 6.35
CA ASN A 68 -4.70 11.51 6.47
C ASN A 68 -5.04 10.49 5.38
N VAL A 69 -4.03 10.10 4.61
CA VAL A 69 -4.12 9.08 3.55
C VAL A 69 -3.20 7.92 3.90
N VAL A 70 -3.72 6.71 3.82
CA VAL A 70 -2.94 5.48 3.90
C VAL A 70 -2.92 4.85 2.52
N PHE A 71 -1.74 4.74 1.93
CA PHE A 71 -1.55 4.11 0.63
C PHE A 71 -1.07 2.67 0.80
N MET A 72 -1.90 1.72 0.38
CA MET A 72 -1.64 0.27 0.47
C MET A 72 -1.79 -0.43 -0.89
N ALA A 73 -2.08 0.32 -1.94
CA ALA A 73 -2.22 -0.25 -3.26
C ALA A 73 -0.87 -0.69 -3.84
N GLY A 74 -0.90 -1.71 -4.67
CA GLY A 74 0.27 -2.19 -5.38
C GLY A 74 0.02 -3.54 -6.02
N MET A 75 0.94 -3.95 -6.88
CA MET A 75 0.89 -5.25 -7.56
C MET A 75 2.11 -6.07 -7.17
N LYS A 76 1.87 -7.19 -6.49
CA LYS A 76 2.88 -8.21 -6.18
C LYS A 76 2.55 -9.53 -6.87
N PHE A 77 1.33 -10.04 -6.61
CA PHE A 77 0.86 -11.27 -7.23
C PHE A 77 0.34 -10.96 -8.64
N GLY A 78 0.71 -11.77 -9.61
CA GLY A 78 0.42 -11.51 -11.02
C GLY A 78 1.39 -10.52 -11.69
N ALA A 79 2.46 -10.10 -11.00
CA ALA A 79 3.54 -9.28 -11.58
C ALA A 79 4.30 -10.05 -12.66
N THR A 80 4.45 -11.37 -12.50
CA THR A 80 5.12 -12.23 -13.49
C THR A 80 4.33 -12.22 -14.80
N GLY A 81 4.99 -11.83 -15.88
CA GLY A 81 4.38 -11.75 -17.22
C GLY A 81 3.60 -10.46 -17.49
N ASN A 82 3.49 -9.54 -16.52
CA ASN A 82 2.82 -8.25 -16.70
C ASN A 82 3.62 -7.07 -16.10
N SER A 83 4.86 -6.93 -16.57
CA SER A 83 5.78 -5.88 -16.14
C SER A 83 5.19 -4.47 -16.31
N PRO A 84 4.60 -4.08 -17.45
CA PRO A 84 4.04 -2.72 -17.61
C PRO A 84 3.00 -2.37 -16.55
N LEU A 85 2.07 -3.28 -16.25
CA LEU A 85 1.05 -3.05 -15.23
C LEU A 85 1.65 -2.99 -13.82
N THR A 86 2.68 -3.81 -13.54
CA THR A 86 3.40 -3.76 -12.27
C THR A 86 4.01 -2.39 -12.03
N TRP A 87 4.67 -1.82 -13.03
CA TRP A 87 5.25 -0.47 -12.96
C TRP A 87 4.17 0.61 -12.87
N ALA A 88 3.10 0.49 -13.64
CA ALA A 88 1.97 1.42 -13.56
C ALA A 88 1.37 1.46 -12.14
N MET A 89 1.08 0.30 -11.55
CA MET A 89 0.50 0.20 -10.22
C MET A 89 1.48 0.59 -9.09
N ASN A 90 2.75 0.30 -9.25
CA ASN A 90 3.73 0.50 -8.18
C ASN A 90 4.49 1.82 -8.27
N VAL A 91 4.47 2.53 -9.40
CA VAL A 91 5.19 3.79 -9.61
C VAL A 91 4.28 4.93 -10.07
N HIS A 92 3.53 4.73 -11.16
CA HIS A 92 2.66 5.77 -11.70
C HIS A 92 1.51 6.13 -10.74
N VAL A 93 0.81 5.13 -10.21
CA VAL A 93 -0.27 5.35 -9.23
C VAL A 93 0.25 6.07 -7.97
N PRO A 94 1.36 5.68 -7.32
CA PRO A 94 2.00 6.45 -6.26
C PRO A 94 2.28 7.91 -6.59
N ALA A 95 2.85 8.18 -7.77
CA ALA A 95 3.12 9.54 -8.22
C ALA A 95 1.83 10.38 -8.30
N MET A 96 0.82 9.86 -8.97
CA MET A 96 -0.49 10.50 -9.11
C MET A 96 -1.18 10.73 -7.76
N VAL A 97 -1.15 9.75 -6.87
CA VAL A 97 -1.73 9.87 -5.51
C VAL A 97 -0.99 10.93 -4.70
N ALA A 98 0.34 10.96 -4.73
CA ALA A 98 1.14 11.94 -4.02
C ALA A 98 0.85 13.37 -4.52
N GLU A 99 0.64 13.56 -5.82
CA GLU A 99 0.26 14.82 -6.43
C GLU A 99 -1.16 15.25 -6.02
N VAL A 100 -2.14 14.36 -6.17
CA VAL A 100 -3.57 14.63 -5.88
C VAL A 100 -3.81 14.90 -4.40
N PHE A 101 -3.12 14.20 -3.51
CA PHE A 101 -3.27 14.32 -2.06
C PHE A 101 -2.13 15.12 -1.39
N ARG A 102 -1.50 16.04 -2.12
CA ARG A 102 -0.36 16.84 -1.65
C ARG A 102 -0.60 17.61 -0.35
N ALA A 103 -1.84 17.94 -0.02
CA ALA A 103 -2.22 18.62 1.22
C ALA A 103 -2.53 17.68 2.38
N SER A 104 -2.38 16.36 2.19
CA SER A 104 -2.64 15.33 3.20
C SER A 104 -1.35 14.87 3.86
N ARG A 105 -1.45 14.28 5.05
CA ARG A 105 -0.38 13.42 5.58
C ARG A 105 -0.51 12.04 4.94
N ILE A 106 0.57 11.55 4.32
CA ILE A 106 0.54 10.28 3.60
C ILE A 106 1.42 9.25 4.30
N VAL A 107 0.84 8.11 4.66
CA VAL A 107 1.58 6.91 5.05
C VAL A 107 1.49 5.91 3.91
N ALA A 108 2.63 5.58 3.32
CA ALA A 108 2.68 4.63 2.21
C ALA A 108 3.36 3.33 2.62
N PHE A 109 2.68 2.22 2.33
CA PHE A 109 3.23 0.89 2.54
C PHE A 109 4.17 0.53 1.38
N SER A 110 5.40 0.21 1.75
CA SER A 110 6.45 -0.37 0.92
C SER A 110 6.71 -1.81 1.37
N THR A 111 7.85 -2.34 1.08
CA THR A 111 8.23 -3.74 1.34
C THR A 111 9.70 -3.85 1.73
N GLY A 112 10.05 -4.83 2.55
CA GLY A 112 11.43 -5.22 2.81
C GLY A 112 12.16 -5.74 1.56
N CYS A 113 11.44 -6.11 0.49
CA CYS A 113 12.07 -6.51 -0.78
C CYS A 113 12.86 -5.38 -1.49
N VAL A 114 12.79 -4.14 -1.01
CA VAL A 114 13.61 -3.03 -1.52
C VAL A 114 15.07 -3.12 -1.07
N TYR A 115 15.36 -3.92 -0.07
CA TYR A 115 16.72 -4.14 0.43
C TYR A 115 17.51 -5.14 -0.42
N PRO A 116 18.84 -5.03 -0.45
CA PRO A 116 19.69 -6.09 -0.98
C PRO A 116 19.57 -7.35 -0.12
N PHE A 117 20.03 -8.48 -0.64
CA PHE A 117 20.31 -9.62 0.21
C PHE A 117 21.49 -9.29 1.15
N VAL A 118 21.31 -9.58 2.41
CA VAL A 118 22.34 -9.40 3.44
C VAL A 118 22.71 -10.74 4.05
N PRO A 119 23.94 -10.95 4.54
CA PRO A 119 24.33 -12.16 5.23
C PRO A 119 23.43 -12.45 6.43
N VAL A 120 23.17 -13.71 6.71
CA VAL A 120 22.27 -14.16 7.79
C VAL A 120 22.78 -13.72 9.17
N ASP A 121 24.09 -13.64 9.32
CA ASP A 121 24.81 -13.24 10.54
C ASP A 121 25.05 -11.73 10.68
N SER A 122 24.61 -10.93 9.69
CA SER A 122 24.82 -9.46 9.70
C SER A 122 23.88 -8.67 10.61
N GLY A 123 22.90 -9.32 11.23
CA GLY A 123 21.82 -8.66 11.98
C GLY A 123 20.69 -8.11 11.12
N GLY A 124 20.77 -8.24 9.79
CA GLY A 124 19.73 -7.82 8.86
C GLY A 124 19.90 -6.42 8.29
N ALA A 125 18.98 -6.03 7.43
CA ALA A 125 18.89 -4.66 6.89
C ALA A 125 18.15 -3.73 7.86
N THR A 126 18.58 -2.48 7.93
CA THR A 126 17.97 -1.40 8.70
C THR A 126 17.34 -0.35 7.78
N GLU A 127 16.67 0.65 8.33
CA GLU A 127 16.11 1.77 7.56
C GLU A 127 17.17 2.55 6.79
N ASP A 128 18.40 2.58 7.27
CA ASP A 128 19.55 3.26 6.64
C ASP A 128 20.21 2.42 5.54
N THR A 129 19.88 1.13 5.45
CA THR A 129 20.39 0.27 4.40
C THR A 129 19.91 0.76 3.03
N PRO A 130 20.81 0.99 2.05
CA PRO A 130 20.43 1.44 0.73
C PRO A 130 19.41 0.53 0.05
N SER A 131 18.42 1.14 -0.61
CA SER A 131 17.41 0.40 -1.38
C SER A 131 17.99 -0.02 -2.74
N VAL A 132 18.69 -1.15 -2.75
CA VAL A 132 19.31 -1.78 -3.91
C VAL A 132 18.85 -3.24 -3.99
N PRO A 133 17.60 -3.48 -4.40
CA PRO A 133 17.04 -4.82 -4.42
C PRO A 133 17.68 -5.69 -5.49
N PRO A 134 17.56 -7.03 -5.38
CA PRO A 134 17.87 -7.93 -6.46
C PRO A 134 17.09 -7.59 -7.74
N PRO A 135 17.57 -8.00 -8.93
CA PRO A 135 16.86 -7.81 -10.18
C PRO A 135 15.44 -8.37 -10.14
N GLY A 136 14.48 -7.63 -10.73
CA GLY A 136 13.09 -8.04 -10.84
C GLY A 136 12.13 -6.86 -10.74
N ASP A 137 11.01 -6.93 -11.46
CA ASP A 137 10.06 -5.81 -11.58
C ASP A 137 9.43 -5.42 -10.24
N TYR A 138 9.03 -6.40 -9.44
CA TYR A 138 8.34 -6.11 -8.19
C TYR A 138 9.19 -5.28 -7.23
N ALA A 139 10.38 -5.74 -6.90
CA ALA A 139 11.23 -5.07 -5.93
C ALA A 139 11.68 -3.68 -6.42
N ASN A 140 12.12 -3.60 -7.69
CA ASN A 140 12.55 -2.34 -8.29
C ASN A 140 11.40 -1.34 -8.45
N SER A 141 10.20 -1.78 -8.83
CA SER A 141 9.02 -0.89 -8.88
C SER A 141 8.58 -0.41 -7.48
N CYS A 142 8.83 -1.19 -6.42
CA CYS A 142 8.61 -0.74 -5.05
C CYS A 142 9.63 0.33 -4.62
N VAL A 143 10.89 0.26 -5.07
CA VAL A 143 11.84 1.38 -4.92
C VAL A 143 11.32 2.60 -5.66
N GLY A 144 10.83 2.44 -6.88
CA GLY A 144 10.19 3.53 -7.64
C GLY A 144 9.02 4.17 -6.88
N ARG A 145 8.18 3.37 -6.22
CA ARG A 145 7.11 3.86 -5.33
C ARG A 145 7.64 4.79 -4.25
N GLU A 146 8.68 4.36 -3.53
CA GLU A 146 9.30 5.16 -2.48
C GLU A 146 9.84 6.48 -3.04
N ARG A 147 10.53 6.43 -4.19
CA ARG A 147 11.07 7.63 -4.85
C ARG A 147 9.99 8.61 -5.25
N MET A 148 8.82 8.14 -5.73
CA MET A 148 7.70 9.02 -6.06
C MET A 148 7.16 9.73 -4.82
N PHE A 149 6.89 9.01 -3.74
CA PHE A 149 6.43 9.66 -2.50
C PHE A 149 7.49 10.61 -1.92
N GLN A 150 8.77 10.26 -1.94
CA GLN A 150 9.86 11.13 -1.49
C GLN A 150 9.96 12.40 -2.33
N TYR A 151 9.92 12.28 -3.67
CA TYR A 151 9.99 13.41 -4.58
C TYR A 151 8.84 14.40 -4.34
N PHE A 152 7.60 13.92 -4.36
CA PHE A 152 6.44 14.79 -4.17
C PHE A 152 6.32 15.33 -2.73
N SER A 153 6.79 14.59 -1.74
CA SER A 153 6.89 15.09 -0.36
C SER A 153 7.86 16.27 -0.29
N GLY A 154 9.03 16.17 -0.90
CA GLY A 154 10.00 17.27 -0.98
C GLY A 154 9.46 18.47 -1.77
N LEU A 155 8.84 18.21 -2.93
CA LEU A 155 8.31 19.26 -3.82
C LEU A 155 7.18 20.07 -3.17
N ASN A 156 6.28 19.39 -2.46
CA ASN A 156 5.03 19.99 -1.94
C ASN A 156 5.06 20.25 -0.42
N GLY A 157 6.12 19.86 0.28
CA GLY A 157 6.14 19.88 1.75
C GLY A 157 5.15 18.90 2.38
N THR A 158 4.74 17.85 1.66
CA THR A 158 3.75 16.87 2.13
C THR A 158 4.32 16.00 3.24
N PRO A 159 3.80 16.06 4.48
CA PRO A 159 4.29 15.18 5.55
C PRO A 159 3.94 13.73 5.25
N GLY A 160 4.88 12.82 5.48
CA GLY A 160 4.62 11.39 5.22
C GLY A 160 5.62 10.46 5.89
N ARG A 161 5.30 9.18 5.79
CA ARG A 161 6.17 8.08 6.21
C ARG A 161 6.05 6.92 5.22
N LEU A 162 7.18 6.28 4.96
CA LEU A 162 7.24 5.01 4.23
C LEU A 162 7.39 3.88 5.23
N ILE A 163 6.55 2.87 5.12
CA ILE A 163 6.60 1.68 5.98
C ILE A 163 7.06 0.50 5.13
N ARG A 164 8.29 0.07 5.31
CA ARG A 164 8.84 -1.12 4.66
C ARG A 164 8.41 -2.35 5.43
N LEU A 165 7.27 -2.92 5.02
CA LEU A 165 6.79 -4.18 5.60
C LEU A 165 7.74 -5.31 5.23
N ASN A 166 8.08 -6.12 6.22
CA ASN A 166 8.72 -7.38 6.00
C ASN A 166 7.63 -8.45 5.73
N TYR A 167 7.46 -9.45 6.56
CA TYR A 167 6.43 -10.47 6.38
C TYR A 167 5.17 -10.12 7.17
N ALA A 168 4.01 -10.18 6.49
CA ALA A 168 2.74 -10.16 7.20
C ALA A 168 2.53 -11.51 7.90
N ILE A 169 2.34 -11.47 9.22
CA ILE A 169 2.08 -12.65 10.03
C ILE A 169 0.57 -12.75 10.25
N ASP A 170 -0.08 -13.69 9.54
CA ASP A 170 -1.51 -13.95 9.66
C ASP A 170 -1.77 -15.44 9.40
N MET A 171 -2.71 -16.04 10.15
CA MET A 171 -3.05 -17.45 10.00
C MET A 171 -3.82 -17.76 8.71
N ARG A 172 -4.34 -16.75 8.04
CA ARG A 172 -5.12 -16.89 6.79
C ARG A 172 -4.25 -16.78 5.53
N TYR A 173 -3.04 -16.19 5.65
CA TYR A 173 -2.12 -15.98 4.52
C TYR A 173 -0.72 -15.59 5.00
N GLY A 174 0.24 -15.67 4.09
CA GLY A 174 1.62 -15.29 4.36
C GLY A 174 2.52 -16.46 4.68
N VAL A 175 3.79 -16.19 5.00
CA VAL A 175 4.84 -17.20 5.09
C VAL A 175 4.51 -18.32 6.08
N LEU A 176 3.98 -17.99 7.27
CA LEU A 176 3.64 -19.01 8.27
C LEU A 176 2.50 -19.92 7.78
N HIS A 177 1.47 -19.33 7.16
CA HIS A 177 0.39 -20.10 6.55
C HIS A 177 0.93 -20.99 5.42
N ASP A 178 1.77 -20.46 4.53
CA ASP A 178 2.29 -21.17 3.39
C ASP A 178 3.21 -22.33 3.80
N VAL A 179 3.94 -22.18 4.92
CA VAL A 179 4.73 -23.26 5.52
C VAL A 179 3.81 -24.32 6.14
N ALA A 180 2.86 -23.91 6.98
CA ALA A 180 1.94 -24.82 7.66
C ALA A 180 1.05 -25.61 6.69
N ALA A 181 0.71 -25.06 5.53
CA ALA A 181 -0.08 -25.75 4.51
C ALA A 181 0.71 -26.79 3.71
N LYS A 182 2.03 -26.87 3.87
CA LYS A 182 2.91 -27.84 3.21
C LYS A 182 3.36 -28.99 4.12
N VAL A 183 3.04 -28.92 5.39
CA VAL A 183 3.29 -29.95 6.39
C VAL A 183 2.03 -30.80 6.59
#